data_0e30aa64a5b2034865f918778c6fdba6
#
_entry.id   0e30aa64a5b2034865f918778c6fdba6
#
_cell.length_a   1.000
_cell.length_b   1.000
_cell.length_c   1.000
_cell.angle_alpha   90.00
_cell.angle_beta   90.00
_cell.angle_gamma   90.00
#
_symmetry.space_group_name_H-M   'P 1'
#
loop_
_entity.id
_entity.type
_entity.pdbx_description
1 polymer ?
#
loop_
_entity_poly.entity_id
_entity_poly.type
_entity_poly.pdbx_seq_one_letter_code
_entity_poly.pdbx_strand_id
1 'polypeptide(L)'
;MSIAVQIEGLRRNNIGDVLQAIAVADYLPEAPAVLDREDLPRASGLGKLLLFANGWYMHDYSRFPPPPNLIPIYASVHFSNAAILQKRENIEHFKKHGPIGSRDRKTLFMLRAAGIPSYYSGCFTAALKPRSSGRAIEGMLVVDGVDHKLPDSAVEKIGHRLGMQPRRVSHDPYGNGLPFYQYAEKSFAHAEELLRAYCGSKMVVTTKIHCALPCLAMGVPVVLVHPNPSEERLAPAAEFLKVVDQNKLDKLDRYDAIVLQPEKLRARQKWVADFISAAVECGGNPVANSPKFAPLKAKAARDSRLWFLTLRACHRLGIQKQRLAKIIDAGSFQEKTN
;
A
#
# COMPACT_ATOMS: atom_id res chain seq x y z
N MET A 1 -21.59 -1.11 -14.06
CA MET A 1 -20.49 -0.14 -14.35
C MET A 1 -19.20 -0.92 -14.31
N SER A 2 -18.39 -0.83 -15.35
CA SER A 2 -17.11 -1.56 -15.40
C SER A 2 -16.13 -1.05 -14.34
N ILE A 3 -15.27 -1.94 -13.85
CA ILE A 3 -14.31 -1.65 -12.78
C ILE A 3 -12.89 -1.68 -13.34
N ALA A 4 -12.07 -0.77 -12.86
CA ALA A 4 -10.66 -0.70 -13.22
C ALA A 4 -9.77 -0.64 -11.98
N VAL A 5 -8.57 -1.16 -12.10
CA VAL A 5 -7.42 -0.96 -11.22
C VAL A 5 -6.31 -0.26 -11.99
N GLN A 6 -5.32 0.25 -11.29
CA GLN A 6 -4.20 0.93 -11.93
C GLN A 6 -2.87 0.36 -11.49
N ILE A 7 -1.90 0.36 -12.40
CA ILE A 7 -0.50 0.06 -12.12
C ILE A 7 0.40 1.10 -12.79
N GLU A 8 1.64 1.17 -12.37
CA GLU A 8 2.64 2.07 -12.94
C GLU A 8 3.16 1.51 -14.26
N GLY A 9 3.02 2.28 -15.35
CA GLY A 9 3.44 1.90 -16.69
C GLY A 9 4.68 2.62 -17.22
N LEU A 10 5.21 3.62 -16.52
CA LEU A 10 6.31 4.45 -17.02
C LEU A 10 7.69 3.85 -16.71
N ARG A 11 8.03 3.68 -15.44
CA ARG A 11 9.34 3.16 -15.01
C ARG A 11 9.38 1.63 -14.92
N ARG A 12 8.23 1.01 -14.59
CA ARG A 12 8.05 -0.45 -14.57
C ARG A 12 9.07 -1.19 -13.71
N ASN A 13 9.43 -0.60 -12.57
CA ASN A 13 10.47 -1.13 -11.69
C ASN A 13 9.94 -1.62 -10.35
N ASN A 14 8.60 -1.73 -10.20
CA ASN A 14 7.99 -2.05 -8.92
C ASN A 14 6.79 -3.00 -9.05
N ILE A 15 7.01 -4.29 -8.85
CA ILE A 15 5.94 -5.30 -8.82
C ILE A 15 4.94 -5.04 -7.66
N GLY A 16 5.33 -4.26 -6.64
CA GLY A 16 4.47 -3.88 -5.54
C GLY A 16 3.20 -3.15 -5.97
N ASP A 17 3.23 -2.39 -7.05
CA ASP A 17 2.03 -1.73 -7.59
C ASP A 17 1.05 -2.76 -8.17
N VAL A 18 1.56 -3.79 -8.81
CA VAL A 18 0.74 -4.91 -9.33
C VAL A 18 0.11 -5.67 -8.16
N LEU A 19 0.87 -5.96 -7.10
CA LEU A 19 0.35 -6.61 -5.88
C LEU A 19 -0.75 -5.77 -5.20
N GLN A 20 -0.66 -4.45 -5.27
CA GLN A 20 -1.72 -3.56 -4.77
C GLN A 20 -2.99 -3.61 -5.65
N ALA A 21 -2.84 -3.75 -6.97
CA ALA A 21 -3.96 -3.96 -7.87
C ALA A 21 -4.62 -5.33 -7.64
N ILE A 22 -3.83 -6.39 -7.47
CA ILE A 22 -4.32 -7.74 -7.14
C ILE A 22 -5.07 -7.74 -5.80
N ALA A 23 -4.58 -7.00 -4.79
CA ALA A 23 -5.25 -6.90 -3.50
C ALA A 23 -6.67 -6.31 -3.58
N VAL A 24 -6.95 -5.53 -4.60
CA VAL A 24 -8.32 -5.08 -4.93
C VAL A 24 -9.04 -6.15 -5.73
N ALA A 25 -8.41 -6.67 -6.79
CA ALA A 25 -8.99 -7.66 -7.69
C ALA A 25 -9.48 -8.92 -6.97
N ASP A 26 -8.81 -9.33 -5.90
CA ASP A 26 -9.19 -10.46 -5.04
C ASP A 26 -10.63 -10.36 -4.47
N TYR A 27 -11.18 -9.15 -4.38
CA TYR A 27 -12.50 -8.88 -3.80
C TYR A 27 -13.53 -8.41 -4.82
N LEU A 28 -13.17 -8.32 -6.09
CA LEU A 28 -14.08 -7.94 -7.15
C LEU A 28 -14.85 -9.16 -7.68
N PRO A 29 -16.09 -8.98 -8.12
CA PRO A 29 -16.88 -10.07 -8.72
C PRO A 29 -16.34 -10.54 -10.08
N GLU A 30 -15.67 -9.65 -10.79
CA GLU A 30 -15.12 -9.89 -12.13
C GLU A 30 -13.71 -9.29 -12.24
N ALA A 31 -12.93 -9.78 -13.20
CA ALA A 31 -11.60 -9.25 -13.46
C ALA A 31 -11.69 -7.77 -13.90
N PRO A 32 -10.96 -6.86 -13.23
CA PRO A 32 -10.99 -5.45 -13.57
C PRO A 32 -10.18 -5.14 -14.82
N ALA A 33 -10.53 -4.04 -15.51
CA ALA A 33 -9.63 -3.45 -16.50
C ALA A 33 -8.36 -2.91 -15.80
N VAL A 34 -7.21 -2.97 -16.48
CA VAL A 34 -5.95 -2.45 -15.94
C VAL A 34 -5.59 -1.18 -16.69
N LEU A 35 -5.43 -0.06 -15.95
CA LEU A 35 -5.07 1.23 -16.49
C LEU A 35 -3.64 1.61 -16.12
N ASP A 36 -2.96 2.33 -17.02
CA ASP A 36 -1.69 2.98 -16.71
C ASP A 36 -1.95 4.22 -15.86
N ARG A 37 -1.48 4.21 -14.60
CA ARG A 37 -1.58 5.35 -13.68
C ARG A 37 -0.94 6.62 -14.23
N GLU A 38 0.12 6.48 -15.02
CA GLU A 38 0.85 7.61 -15.59
C GLU A 38 0.22 8.12 -16.92
N ASP A 39 -0.79 7.40 -17.44
CA ASP A 39 -1.50 7.77 -18.68
C ASP A 39 -3.03 7.65 -18.57
N LEU A 40 -3.60 8.01 -17.42
CA LEU A 40 -5.06 8.00 -17.20
C LEU A 40 -5.84 8.83 -18.25
N PRO A 41 -5.34 9.96 -18.79
CA PRO A 41 -6.02 10.68 -19.87
C PRO A 41 -6.37 9.82 -21.08
N ARG A 42 -5.60 8.78 -21.39
CA ARG A 42 -5.88 7.83 -22.48
C ARG A 42 -7.19 7.07 -22.29
N ALA A 43 -7.69 6.96 -21.06
CA ALA A 43 -8.96 6.33 -20.77
C ALA A 43 -10.18 7.25 -21.04
N SER A 44 -9.99 8.50 -21.48
CA SER A 44 -11.10 9.46 -21.74
C SER A 44 -12.12 8.97 -22.76
N GLY A 45 -11.69 8.14 -23.73
CA GLY A 45 -12.59 7.54 -24.75
C GLY A 45 -13.36 6.31 -24.27
N LEU A 46 -13.09 5.81 -23.07
CA LEU A 46 -13.80 4.67 -22.50
C LEU A 46 -15.11 5.14 -21.85
N GLY A 47 -16.06 4.22 -21.66
CA GLY A 47 -17.27 4.49 -20.87
C GLY A 47 -16.94 4.83 -19.40
N LYS A 48 -17.96 5.07 -18.59
CA LYS A 48 -17.77 5.31 -17.15
C LYS A 48 -17.14 4.09 -16.47
N LEU A 49 -16.02 4.31 -15.78
CA LEU A 49 -15.27 3.30 -15.04
C LEU A 49 -15.14 3.69 -13.57
N LEU A 50 -15.39 2.72 -12.69
CA LEU A 50 -15.04 2.82 -11.27
C LEU A 50 -13.56 2.47 -11.11
N LEU A 51 -12.71 3.44 -10.80
CA LEU A 51 -11.26 3.25 -10.70
C LEU A 51 -10.83 3.11 -9.24
N PHE A 52 -10.36 1.93 -8.84
CA PHE A 52 -9.63 1.80 -7.58
C PHE A 52 -8.24 2.40 -7.71
N ALA A 53 -8.11 3.60 -7.17
CA ALA A 53 -6.93 4.46 -7.29
C ALA A 53 -6.05 4.34 -6.04
N ASN A 54 -5.60 3.12 -5.76
CA ASN A 54 -4.69 2.79 -4.66
C ASN A 54 -3.23 2.78 -5.12
N GLY A 55 -2.31 2.81 -4.16
CA GLY A 55 -0.88 2.75 -4.41
C GLY A 55 -0.17 4.09 -4.39
N TRP A 56 1.04 4.08 -4.93
CA TRP A 56 1.89 5.27 -5.00
C TRP A 56 1.41 6.23 -6.08
N TYR A 57 1.43 7.54 -5.81
CA TYR A 57 1.08 8.62 -6.72
C TYR A 57 2.21 9.63 -6.80
N MET A 58 2.57 10.07 -7.92
CA MET A 58 2.79 9.53 -9.25
C MET A 58 4.04 10.24 -9.82
N HIS A 59 4.54 9.87 -11.01
CA HIS A 59 5.74 10.50 -11.58
C HIS A 59 5.42 11.82 -12.26
N ASP A 60 4.34 11.88 -13.02
CA ASP A 60 3.96 13.04 -13.81
C ASP A 60 2.61 13.65 -13.36
N TYR A 61 2.69 14.68 -12.54
CA TYR A 61 1.51 15.42 -12.07
C TYR A 61 0.82 16.27 -13.15
N SER A 62 1.42 16.44 -14.34
CA SER A 62 0.80 17.19 -15.43
C SER A 62 -0.43 16.47 -16.00
N ARG A 63 -0.49 15.15 -15.82
CA ARG A 63 -1.59 14.29 -16.26
C ARG A 63 -2.65 14.03 -15.19
N PHE A 64 -2.59 14.76 -14.09
CA PHE A 64 -3.56 14.72 -13.02
C PHE A 64 -4.36 16.05 -12.97
N PRO A 65 -5.68 16.04 -12.75
CA PRO A 65 -6.52 14.91 -12.36
C PRO A 65 -6.92 13.97 -13.53
N PRO A 66 -7.41 12.75 -13.21
CA PRO A 66 -7.92 11.83 -14.21
C PRO A 66 -9.16 12.37 -14.93
N PRO A 67 -9.47 11.89 -16.14
CA PRO A 67 -10.61 12.36 -16.93
C PRO A 67 -11.96 12.06 -16.23
N PRO A 68 -13.02 12.84 -16.51
CA PRO A 68 -14.27 12.82 -15.73
C PRO A 68 -15.11 11.53 -15.88
N ASN A 69 -14.84 10.70 -16.87
CA ASN A 69 -15.44 9.38 -17.01
C ASN A 69 -14.88 8.34 -16.03
N LEU A 70 -13.74 8.62 -15.40
CA LEU A 70 -13.19 7.81 -14.30
C LEU A 70 -13.76 8.30 -12.98
N ILE A 71 -14.37 7.39 -12.21
CA ILE A 71 -14.85 7.63 -10.85
C ILE A 71 -13.80 7.06 -9.89
N PRO A 72 -12.83 7.85 -9.43
CA PRO A 72 -11.74 7.33 -8.62
C PRO A 72 -12.16 7.09 -7.17
N ILE A 73 -11.74 5.96 -6.63
CA ILE A 73 -11.81 5.60 -5.22
C ILE A 73 -10.39 5.67 -4.66
N TYR A 74 -10.06 6.77 -4.02
CA TYR A 74 -8.75 6.98 -3.40
C TYR A 74 -8.71 6.33 -2.01
N ALA A 75 -8.16 5.13 -1.93
CA ALA A 75 -7.87 4.44 -0.68
C ALA A 75 -6.52 3.76 -0.77
N SER A 76 -5.79 3.63 0.33
CA SER A 76 -4.42 3.09 0.33
C SER A 76 -3.45 3.89 -0.55
N VAL A 77 -3.67 5.21 -0.71
CA VAL A 77 -2.78 6.06 -1.50
C VAL A 77 -1.52 6.44 -0.72
N HIS A 78 -0.42 6.62 -1.44
CA HIS A 78 0.85 7.08 -0.90
C HIS A 78 1.41 8.23 -1.74
N PHE A 79 1.77 9.33 -1.08
CA PHE A 79 2.47 10.46 -1.67
C PHE A 79 3.90 10.53 -1.13
N SER A 80 4.90 10.48 -2.00
CA SER A 80 6.31 10.65 -1.60
C SER A 80 6.58 12.08 -1.11
N ASN A 81 5.86 13.05 -1.67
CA ASN A 81 5.95 14.47 -1.33
C ASN A 81 4.61 15.17 -1.62
N ALA A 82 4.52 16.45 -1.28
CA ALA A 82 3.29 17.23 -1.44
C ALA A 82 3.13 17.90 -2.83
N ALA A 83 3.94 17.57 -3.83
CA ALA A 83 3.92 18.25 -5.12
C ALA A 83 2.57 18.15 -5.83
N ILE A 84 1.90 16.99 -5.78
CA ILE A 84 0.55 16.81 -6.33
C ILE A 84 -0.49 17.76 -5.70
N LEU A 85 -0.25 18.22 -4.46
CA LEU A 85 -1.13 19.10 -3.70
C LEU A 85 -0.78 20.60 -3.87
N GLN A 86 0.15 20.96 -4.76
CA GLN A 86 0.49 22.36 -5.03
C GLN A 86 -0.54 23.05 -5.93
N LYS A 87 -1.19 22.30 -6.82
CA LYS A 87 -2.23 22.83 -7.71
C LYS A 87 -3.59 22.82 -7.00
N ARG A 88 -4.30 23.96 -7.02
CA ARG A 88 -5.65 24.09 -6.47
C ARG A 88 -6.63 23.11 -7.10
N GLU A 89 -6.52 22.87 -8.40
CA GLU A 89 -7.33 21.93 -9.16
C GLU A 89 -7.23 20.51 -8.58
N ASN A 90 -6.01 20.05 -8.25
CA ASN A 90 -5.79 18.72 -7.66
C ASN A 90 -6.40 18.63 -6.26
N ILE A 91 -6.28 19.69 -5.46
CA ILE A 91 -6.89 19.73 -4.12
C ILE A 91 -8.41 19.65 -4.23
N GLU A 92 -9.04 20.41 -5.13
CA GLU A 92 -10.49 20.38 -5.33
C GLU A 92 -10.96 19.03 -5.89
N HIS A 93 -10.16 18.40 -6.77
CA HIS A 93 -10.42 17.06 -7.24
C HIS A 93 -10.42 16.03 -6.09
N PHE A 94 -9.41 16.05 -5.22
CA PHE A 94 -9.37 15.16 -4.06
C PHE A 94 -10.52 15.42 -3.07
N LYS A 95 -10.90 16.68 -2.85
CA LYS A 95 -12.07 17.01 -2.02
C LYS A 95 -13.36 16.46 -2.60
N LYS A 96 -13.56 16.61 -3.92
CA LYS A 96 -14.74 16.10 -4.64
C LYS A 96 -14.89 14.59 -4.51
N HIS A 97 -13.78 13.84 -4.58
CA HIS A 97 -13.77 12.38 -4.51
C HIS A 97 -13.42 11.82 -3.14
N GLY A 98 -13.29 12.69 -2.12
CA GLY A 98 -13.01 12.32 -0.74
C GLY A 98 -14.21 11.73 0.02
N PRO A 99 -13.99 11.30 1.26
CA PRO A 99 -12.71 11.31 2.00
C PRO A 99 -11.65 10.38 1.41
N ILE A 100 -10.37 10.78 1.51
CA ILE A 100 -9.24 10.04 0.93
C ILE A 100 -8.62 9.11 1.95
N GLY A 101 -8.46 7.83 1.61
CA GLY A 101 -7.77 6.84 2.43
C GLY A 101 -6.27 6.82 2.16
N SER A 102 -5.46 7.12 3.16
CA SER A 102 -3.99 7.10 3.05
C SER A 102 -3.40 5.76 3.46
N ARG A 103 -2.34 5.33 2.78
CA ARG A 103 -1.57 4.13 3.11
C ARG A 103 -0.70 4.30 4.35
N ASP A 104 -0.19 5.52 4.56
CA ASP A 104 0.74 5.86 5.63
C ASP A 104 0.40 7.21 6.28
N ARG A 105 1.03 7.48 7.43
CA ARG A 105 0.75 8.68 8.22
C ARG A 105 1.25 9.97 7.57
N LYS A 106 2.36 9.92 6.83
CA LYS A 106 2.92 11.07 6.11
C LYS A 106 1.94 11.56 5.04
N THR A 107 1.40 10.64 4.24
CA THR A 107 0.36 10.96 3.25
C THR A 107 -0.91 11.51 3.93
N LEU A 108 -1.34 10.91 5.05
CA LEU A 108 -2.48 11.41 5.83
C LEU A 108 -2.26 12.85 6.28
N PHE A 109 -1.06 13.15 6.80
CA PHE A 109 -0.67 14.49 7.20
C PHE A 109 -0.73 15.49 6.04
N MET A 110 -0.15 15.14 4.89
CA MET A 110 -0.15 16.02 3.71
C MET A 110 -1.57 16.34 3.23
N LEU A 111 -2.45 15.35 3.17
CA LEU A 111 -3.86 15.53 2.80
C LEU A 111 -4.60 16.46 3.78
N ARG A 112 -4.46 16.23 5.09
CA ARG A 112 -5.07 17.05 6.12
C ARG A 112 -4.54 18.48 6.13
N ALA A 113 -3.24 18.66 5.88
CA ALA A 113 -2.60 19.98 5.75
C ALA A 113 -3.13 20.78 4.56
N ALA A 114 -3.55 20.09 3.50
CA ALA A 114 -4.22 20.69 2.34
C ALA A 114 -5.74 20.89 2.55
N GLY A 115 -6.29 20.57 3.72
CA GLY A 115 -7.71 20.68 4.03
C GLY A 115 -8.58 19.64 3.32
N ILE A 116 -8.01 18.49 2.97
CA ILE A 116 -8.71 17.39 2.31
C ILE A 116 -9.19 16.41 3.39
N PRO A 117 -10.51 16.12 3.49
CA PRO A 117 -11.03 15.09 4.38
C PRO A 117 -10.34 13.75 4.11
N SER A 118 -9.72 13.17 5.15
CA SER A 118 -8.90 11.97 4.96
C SER A 118 -8.83 11.09 6.20
N TYR A 119 -8.56 9.81 5.98
CA TYR A 119 -8.47 8.78 7.02
C TYR A 119 -7.30 7.83 6.73
N TYR A 120 -6.84 7.13 7.74
CA TYR A 120 -5.82 6.10 7.59
C TYR A 120 -6.46 4.78 7.18
N SER A 121 -6.16 4.31 5.96
CA SER A 121 -6.67 3.04 5.42
C SER A 121 -5.64 1.90 5.54
N GLY A 122 -4.35 2.23 5.71
CA GLY A 122 -3.26 1.29 5.62
C GLY A 122 -3.05 0.77 4.19
N CYS A 123 -2.18 -0.22 4.04
CA CYS A 123 -1.90 -0.83 2.75
C CYS A 123 -2.87 -1.98 2.46
N PHE A 124 -3.49 -2.01 1.29
CA PHE A 124 -4.45 -3.05 0.90
C PHE A 124 -3.79 -4.41 0.69
N THR A 125 -2.49 -4.47 0.44
CA THR A 125 -1.77 -5.75 0.33
C THR A 125 -1.76 -6.57 1.62
N ALA A 126 -2.08 -5.96 2.77
CA ALA A 126 -2.33 -6.67 4.04
C ALA A 126 -3.64 -7.48 4.04
N ALA A 127 -4.42 -7.43 2.95
CA ALA A 127 -5.67 -8.17 2.81
C ALA A 127 -5.69 -9.11 1.59
N LEU A 128 -4.55 -9.36 0.96
CA LEU A 128 -4.45 -10.35 -0.13
C LEU A 128 -4.94 -11.72 0.32
N LYS A 129 -5.71 -12.38 -0.53
CA LYS A 129 -6.20 -13.73 -0.25
C LYS A 129 -5.08 -14.77 -0.43
N PRO A 130 -5.05 -15.85 0.36
CA PRO A 130 -4.12 -16.95 0.14
C PRO A 130 -4.24 -17.54 -1.26
N ARG A 131 -3.11 -17.98 -1.81
CA ARG A 131 -3.04 -18.74 -3.07
C ARG A 131 -2.87 -20.22 -2.79
N SER A 132 -3.43 -21.04 -3.66
CA SER A 132 -3.06 -22.47 -3.65
C SER A 132 -1.56 -22.53 -3.88
N SER A 133 -0.83 -23.10 -2.91
CA SER A 133 0.58 -23.37 -3.09
C SER A 133 0.72 -24.38 -4.23
N GLY A 134 1.52 -24.04 -5.23
CA GLY A 134 1.94 -25.02 -6.21
C GLY A 134 2.83 -26.08 -5.55
N ARG A 135 4.06 -26.25 -6.00
CA ARG A 135 5.04 -27.13 -5.34
C ARG A 135 5.48 -26.51 -4.00
N ALA A 136 5.41 -27.29 -2.92
CA ALA A 136 5.95 -26.87 -1.63
C ALA A 136 7.44 -26.55 -1.75
N ILE A 137 7.85 -25.41 -1.22
CA ILE A 137 9.25 -25.00 -1.14
C ILE A 137 9.77 -25.44 0.22
N GLU A 138 10.56 -26.52 0.21
CA GLU A 138 11.21 -27.05 1.40
C GLU A 138 12.34 -26.09 1.82
N GLY A 139 12.00 -25.06 2.63
CA GLY A 139 13.01 -24.14 3.12
C GLY A 139 12.56 -22.69 3.25
N MET A 140 13.53 -21.80 3.21
CA MET A 140 13.37 -20.36 3.33
C MET A 140 13.42 -19.69 1.96
N LEU A 141 12.41 -18.87 1.66
CA LEU A 141 12.42 -18.02 0.47
C LEU A 141 13.04 -16.65 0.83
N VAL A 142 14.04 -16.22 0.10
CA VAL A 142 14.63 -14.88 0.21
C VAL A 142 14.11 -14.03 -0.94
N VAL A 143 13.40 -12.96 -0.61
CA VAL A 143 12.73 -12.10 -1.59
C VAL A 143 13.30 -10.69 -1.46
N ASP A 144 14.11 -10.30 -2.41
CA ASP A 144 14.71 -8.97 -2.50
C ASP A 144 14.69 -8.46 -3.95
N GLY A 145 15.31 -7.34 -4.21
CA GLY A 145 15.42 -6.76 -5.54
C GLY A 145 16.71 -5.96 -5.66
N VAL A 146 16.94 -5.42 -6.84
CA VAL A 146 18.18 -4.71 -7.18
C VAL A 146 18.53 -3.61 -6.19
N ASP A 147 17.54 -2.84 -5.72
CA ASP A 147 17.77 -1.68 -4.84
C ASP A 147 18.24 -2.05 -3.43
N HIS A 148 17.84 -3.24 -2.93
CA HIS A 148 18.10 -3.69 -1.56
C HIS A 148 18.31 -5.21 -1.55
N LYS A 149 19.44 -5.66 -2.09
CA LYS A 149 19.81 -7.07 -2.07
C LYS A 149 20.50 -7.42 -0.74
N LEU A 150 20.06 -8.50 -0.10
CA LEU A 150 20.74 -9.04 1.06
C LEU A 150 22.05 -9.72 0.61
N PRO A 151 23.19 -9.53 1.34
CA PRO A 151 24.44 -10.24 1.05
C PRO A 151 24.24 -11.76 1.07
N ASP A 152 24.83 -12.48 0.11
CA ASP A 152 24.70 -13.93 0.03
C ASP A 152 25.23 -14.62 1.29
N SER A 153 26.34 -14.13 1.84
CA SER A 153 26.89 -14.63 3.10
C SER A 153 25.95 -14.44 4.31
N ALA A 154 25.13 -13.38 4.32
CA ALA A 154 24.12 -13.18 5.35
C ALA A 154 22.96 -14.17 5.16
N VAL A 155 22.53 -14.39 3.92
CA VAL A 155 21.47 -15.34 3.58
C VAL A 155 21.84 -16.77 3.98
N GLU A 156 23.07 -17.20 3.68
CA GLU A 156 23.60 -18.51 4.07
C GLU A 156 23.64 -18.69 5.59
N LYS A 157 24.13 -17.67 6.33
CA LYS A 157 24.15 -17.69 7.80
C LYS A 157 22.75 -17.82 8.40
N ILE A 158 21.77 -17.08 7.85
CA ILE A 158 20.38 -17.18 8.28
C ILE A 158 19.86 -18.59 8.01
N GLY A 159 20.07 -19.13 6.81
CA GLY A 159 19.66 -20.47 6.43
C GLY A 159 20.23 -21.54 7.37
N HIS A 160 21.54 -21.49 7.64
CA HIS A 160 22.20 -22.38 8.57
C HIS A 160 21.60 -22.30 10.00
N ARG A 161 21.42 -21.06 10.50
CA ARG A 161 20.86 -20.82 11.84
C ARG A 161 19.44 -21.34 12.00
N LEU A 162 18.61 -21.18 10.98
CA LEU A 162 17.21 -21.64 10.99
C LEU A 162 17.03 -23.12 10.59
N GLY A 163 18.11 -23.79 10.18
CA GLY A 163 18.06 -25.14 9.65
C GLY A 163 17.26 -25.22 8.34
N MET A 164 17.27 -24.17 7.51
CA MET A 164 16.52 -24.04 6.29
C MET A 164 17.42 -23.75 5.10
N GLN A 165 17.18 -24.43 3.98
CA GLN A 165 17.86 -24.11 2.72
C GLN A 165 17.28 -22.81 2.13
N PRO A 166 18.10 -21.76 1.89
CA PRO A 166 17.64 -20.53 1.31
C PRO A 166 17.47 -20.68 -0.22
N ARG A 167 16.35 -20.20 -0.74
CA ARG A 167 16.12 -20.03 -2.17
C ARG A 167 15.81 -18.56 -2.44
N ARG A 168 16.57 -17.91 -3.32
CA ARG A 168 16.36 -16.51 -3.67
C ARG A 168 15.43 -16.38 -4.87
N VAL A 169 14.52 -15.41 -4.81
CA VAL A 169 13.71 -14.94 -5.93
C VAL A 169 13.74 -13.41 -5.98
N SER A 170 13.75 -12.85 -7.20
CA SER A 170 13.68 -11.41 -7.39
C SER A 170 12.25 -10.91 -7.22
N HIS A 171 12.12 -9.74 -6.61
CA HIS A 171 10.88 -8.97 -6.54
C HIS A 171 10.79 -7.89 -7.63
N ASP A 172 11.66 -7.97 -8.62
CA ASP A 172 11.71 -7.01 -9.73
C ASP A 172 10.70 -7.43 -10.82
N PRO A 173 10.02 -6.47 -11.46
CA PRO A 173 9.09 -6.78 -12.54
C PRO A 173 9.84 -7.15 -13.84
N TYR A 174 9.13 -7.83 -14.73
CA TYR A 174 9.59 -8.14 -16.07
C TYR A 174 8.96 -7.20 -17.10
N GLY A 175 9.62 -7.05 -18.28
CA GLY A 175 8.96 -6.51 -19.45
C GLY A 175 9.23 -5.03 -19.75
N ASN A 176 10.41 -4.53 -19.37
CA ASN A 176 10.90 -3.25 -19.87
C ASN A 176 10.91 -3.25 -21.43
N GLY A 177 10.35 -2.19 -22.02
CA GLY A 177 10.24 -2.06 -23.50
C GLY A 177 8.99 -2.67 -24.13
N LEU A 178 8.15 -3.41 -23.39
CA LEU A 178 6.89 -3.93 -23.91
C LEU A 178 5.80 -2.84 -24.00
N PRO A 179 4.82 -2.96 -24.90
CA PRO A 179 3.57 -2.20 -24.80
C PRO A 179 2.89 -2.40 -23.44
N PHE A 180 2.16 -1.38 -22.94
CA PHE A 180 1.61 -1.40 -21.58
C PHE A 180 0.75 -2.64 -21.30
N TYR A 181 -0.09 -3.05 -22.23
CA TYR A 181 -0.98 -4.20 -22.01
C TYR A 181 -0.21 -5.53 -21.85
N GLN A 182 0.87 -5.73 -22.61
CA GLN A 182 1.74 -6.92 -22.48
C GLN A 182 2.56 -6.87 -21.18
N TYR A 183 3.03 -5.68 -20.81
CA TYR A 183 3.68 -5.48 -19.52
C TYR A 183 2.73 -5.80 -18.37
N ALA A 184 1.50 -5.31 -18.41
CA ALA A 184 0.49 -5.57 -17.40
C ALA A 184 0.23 -7.08 -17.27
N GLU A 185 -0.10 -7.76 -18.37
CA GLU A 185 -0.35 -9.20 -18.39
C GLU A 185 0.80 -10.00 -17.77
N LYS A 186 2.05 -9.77 -18.22
CA LYS A 186 3.22 -10.46 -17.69
C LYS A 186 3.49 -10.14 -16.23
N SER A 187 3.28 -8.89 -15.82
CA SER A 187 3.50 -8.47 -14.44
C SER A 187 2.47 -9.07 -13.48
N PHE A 188 1.20 -9.20 -13.91
CA PHE A 188 0.18 -9.90 -13.13
C PHE A 188 0.49 -11.39 -13.02
N ALA A 189 0.89 -12.05 -14.11
CA ALA A 189 1.29 -13.45 -14.08
C ALA A 189 2.48 -13.67 -13.13
N HIS A 190 3.52 -12.84 -13.23
CA HIS A 190 4.68 -12.91 -12.34
C HIS A 190 4.31 -12.65 -10.87
N ALA A 191 3.46 -11.66 -10.59
CA ALA A 191 2.99 -11.39 -9.23
C ALA A 191 2.23 -12.59 -8.64
N GLU A 192 1.39 -13.25 -9.43
CA GLU A 192 0.70 -14.48 -9.03
C GLU A 192 1.65 -15.65 -8.77
N GLU A 193 2.72 -15.80 -9.56
CA GLU A 193 3.79 -16.79 -9.31
C GLU A 193 4.51 -16.50 -7.99
N LEU A 194 4.84 -15.23 -7.71
CA LEU A 194 5.43 -14.83 -6.43
C LEU A 194 4.51 -15.15 -5.26
N LEU A 195 3.22 -14.82 -5.35
CA LEU A 195 2.25 -15.11 -4.28
C LEU A 195 2.13 -16.61 -4.01
N ARG A 196 2.12 -17.45 -5.07
CA ARG A 196 2.14 -18.93 -4.92
C ARG A 196 3.45 -19.41 -4.29
N ALA A 197 4.59 -18.84 -4.67
CA ALA A 197 5.88 -19.18 -4.09
C ALA A 197 5.94 -18.82 -2.59
N TYR A 198 5.37 -17.66 -2.20
CA TYR A 198 5.26 -17.28 -0.80
C TYR A 198 4.43 -18.29 -0.03
N CYS A 199 3.23 -18.64 -0.50
CA CYS A 199 2.36 -19.63 0.13
C CYS A 199 2.99 -21.02 0.22
N GLY A 200 3.88 -21.38 -0.71
CA GLY A 200 4.58 -22.68 -0.73
C GLY A 200 5.80 -22.75 0.19
N SER A 201 6.28 -21.62 0.74
CA SER A 201 7.51 -21.59 1.55
C SER A 201 7.23 -21.74 3.04
N LYS A 202 8.20 -22.33 3.78
CA LYS A 202 8.12 -22.45 5.24
C LYS A 202 8.32 -21.12 5.95
N MET A 203 9.08 -20.22 5.34
CA MET A 203 9.37 -18.87 5.82
C MET A 203 9.83 -17.98 4.67
N VAL A 204 9.51 -16.71 4.75
CA VAL A 204 10.00 -15.68 3.82
C VAL A 204 10.88 -14.70 4.58
N VAL A 205 12.05 -14.37 4.03
CA VAL A 205 12.89 -13.25 4.47
C VAL A 205 12.93 -12.23 3.33
N THR A 206 12.59 -11.00 3.61
CA THR A 206 12.44 -10.00 2.56
C THR A 206 12.91 -8.60 2.97
N THR A 207 13.34 -7.82 1.98
CA THR A 207 13.59 -6.38 2.12
C THR A 207 12.43 -5.54 1.57
N LYS A 208 11.38 -6.18 1.05
CA LYS A 208 10.28 -5.52 0.34
C LYS A 208 8.98 -5.54 1.15
N ILE A 209 8.43 -4.36 1.42
CA ILE A 209 7.16 -4.22 2.15
C ILE A 209 5.99 -4.92 1.42
N HIS A 210 5.98 -4.87 0.08
CA HIS A 210 4.96 -5.53 -0.74
C HIS A 210 5.25 -7.04 -0.99
N CYS A 211 6.22 -7.60 -0.27
CA CYS A 211 6.34 -9.04 -0.03
C CYS A 211 5.91 -9.36 1.41
N ALA A 212 6.36 -8.59 2.39
CA ALA A 212 6.03 -8.82 3.80
C ALA A 212 4.53 -8.74 4.08
N LEU A 213 3.83 -7.70 3.61
CA LEU A 213 2.39 -7.54 3.82
C LEU A 213 1.55 -8.66 3.15
N PRO A 214 1.79 -9.04 1.88
CA PRO A 214 1.18 -10.23 1.30
C PRO A 214 1.39 -11.50 2.11
N CYS A 215 2.62 -11.78 2.53
CA CYS A 215 2.92 -12.94 3.37
C CYS A 215 2.10 -12.94 4.66
N LEU A 216 2.07 -11.80 5.38
CA LEU A 216 1.23 -11.63 6.57
C LEU A 216 -0.24 -11.90 6.28
N ALA A 217 -0.76 -11.33 5.18
CA ALA A 217 -2.16 -11.49 4.78
C ALA A 217 -2.52 -12.95 4.52
N MET A 218 -1.60 -13.70 3.93
CA MET A 218 -1.77 -15.10 3.55
C MET A 218 -1.40 -16.09 4.66
N GLY A 219 -0.96 -15.59 5.84
CA GLY A 219 -0.56 -16.45 6.96
C GLY A 219 0.81 -17.11 6.80
N VAL A 220 1.66 -16.59 5.92
CA VAL A 220 3.03 -17.09 5.68
C VAL A 220 3.98 -16.43 6.68
N PRO A 221 4.79 -17.21 7.45
CA PRO A 221 5.81 -16.64 8.33
C PRO A 221 6.78 -15.76 7.54
N VAL A 222 6.96 -14.50 7.96
CA VAL A 222 7.78 -13.54 7.22
C VAL A 222 8.60 -12.64 8.14
N VAL A 223 9.84 -12.40 7.76
CA VAL A 223 10.74 -11.43 8.39
C VAL A 223 11.02 -10.30 7.40
N LEU A 224 10.69 -9.09 7.80
CA LEU A 224 11.04 -7.88 7.04
C LEU A 224 12.35 -7.30 7.57
N VAL A 225 13.33 -7.20 6.69
CA VAL A 225 14.67 -6.68 6.98
C VAL A 225 14.86 -5.32 6.33
N HIS A 226 15.41 -4.36 7.05
CA HIS A 226 15.71 -3.04 6.49
C HIS A 226 16.91 -2.39 7.18
N PRO A 227 17.80 -1.64 6.47
CA PRO A 227 18.92 -0.93 7.09
C PRO A 227 18.49 0.18 8.05
N ASN A 228 17.29 0.74 7.87
CA ASN A 228 16.65 1.67 8.79
C ASN A 228 15.26 1.17 9.18
N PRO A 229 15.12 0.37 10.26
CA PRO A 229 13.82 -0.16 10.70
C PRO A 229 12.77 0.89 11.04
N SER A 230 13.19 2.12 11.32
CA SER A 230 12.30 3.24 11.66
C SER A 230 11.85 4.05 10.44
N GLU A 231 12.17 3.62 9.23
CA GLU A 231 11.77 4.31 8.02
C GLU A 231 10.24 4.34 7.89
N GLU A 232 9.67 5.54 7.71
CA GLU A 232 8.23 5.79 7.77
C GLU A 232 7.44 5.00 6.71
N ARG A 233 8.02 4.74 5.54
CA ARG A 233 7.36 3.93 4.49
C ARG A 233 7.10 2.48 4.92
N LEU A 234 7.82 2.00 5.96
CA LEU A 234 7.63 0.65 6.53
C LEU A 234 6.49 0.60 7.54
N ALA A 235 5.97 1.76 7.98
CA ALA A 235 4.93 1.85 9.00
C ALA A 235 3.73 0.93 8.76
N PRO A 236 3.19 0.74 7.53
CA PRO A 236 2.08 -0.18 7.30
C PRO A 236 2.40 -1.65 7.63
N ALA A 237 3.67 -2.07 7.50
CA ALA A 237 4.10 -3.41 7.90
C ALA A 237 4.49 -3.46 9.39
N ALA A 238 5.14 -2.42 9.90
CA ALA A 238 5.53 -2.30 11.31
C ALA A 238 4.33 -2.30 12.27
N GLU A 239 3.12 -2.07 11.78
CA GLU A 239 1.88 -2.29 12.55
C GLU A 239 1.68 -3.76 12.97
N PHE A 240 2.22 -4.72 12.22
CA PHE A 240 1.90 -6.13 12.34
C PHE A 240 3.11 -7.01 12.60
N LEU A 241 4.32 -6.55 12.29
CA LEU A 241 5.56 -7.30 12.50
C LEU A 241 6.69 -6.38 12.96
N LYS A 242 7.72 -7.00 13.53
CA LYS A 242 8.98 -6.35 13.84
C LYS A 242 9.80 -6.20 12.56
N VAL A 243 10.25 -4.98 12.26
CA VAL A 243 11.25 -4.77 11.20
C VAL A 243 12.62 -5.05 11.78
N VAL A 244 13.34 -5.98 11.20
CA VAL A 244 14.69 -6.38 11.66
C VAL A 244 15.75 -5.48 11.04
N ASP A 245 16.67 -5.00 11.86
CA ASP A 245 17.83 -4.24 11.42
C ASP A 245 18.76 -5.16 10.59
N GLN A 246 19.08 -4.75 9.38
CA GLN A 246 19.98 -5.49 8.49
C GLN A 246 21.36 -5.77 9.12
N ASN A 247 21.83 -4.92 10.03
CA ASN A 247 23.09 -5.11 10.75
C ASN A 247 23.02 -6.15 11.89
N LYS A 248 21.82 -6.69 12.16
CA LYS A 248 21.55 -7.69 13.22
C LYS A 248 21.06 -9.03 12.67
N LEU A 249 21.30 -9.32 11.40
CA LEU A 249 20.88 -10.56 10.74
C LEU A 249 21.50 -11.82 11.35
N ASP A 250 22.69 -11.69 11.96
CA ASP A 250 23.35 -12.75 12.72
C ASP A 250 22.56 -13.22 13.96
N LYS A 251 21.61 -12.39 14.43
CA LYS A 251 20.74 -12.67 15.59
C LYS A 251 19.31 -13.07 15.20
N LEU A 252 19.01 -13.08 13.90
CA LEU A 252 17.67 -13.40 13.40
C LEU A 252 17.28 -14.82 13.78
N ASP A 253 16.05 -14.99 14.27
CA ASP A 253 15.46 -16.29 14.56
C ASP A 253 13.99 -16.39 14.09
N ARG A 254 13.37 -17.57 14.31
CA ARG A 254 11.98 -17.81 13.90
C ARG A 254 10.95 -16.91 14.62
N TYR A 255 11.29 -16.37 15.78
CA TYR A 255 10.41 -15.47 16.53
C TYR A 255 10.33 -14.08 15.91
N ASP A 256 11.29 -13.69 15.04
CA ASP A 256 11.22 -12.45 14.30
C ASP A 256 10.12 -12.47 13.22
N ALA A 257 9.56 -13.65 12.88
CA ALA A 257 8.44 -13.82 11.96
C ALA A 257 7.05 -13.82 12.64
N ILE A 258 6.97 -13.48 13.92
CA ILE A 258 5.72 -13.47 14.67
C ILE A 258 4.88 -12.25 14.30
N VAL A 259 3.60 -12.47 14.06
CA VAL A 259 2.61 -11.40 13.89
C VAL A 259 2.34 -10.74 15.24
N LEU A 260 2.69 -9.48 15.39
CA LEU A 260 2.59 -8.74 16.66
C LEU A 260 1.13 -8.45 17.07
N GLN A 261 0.25 -8.23 16.09
CA GLN A 261 -1.14 -7.82 16.30
C GLN A 261 -2.10 -8.58 15.37
N PRO A 262 -2.31 -9.89 15.61
CA PRO A 262 -3.10 -10.71 14.69
C PRO A 262 -4.56 -10.28 14.60
N GLU A 263 -5.16 -9.80 15.70
CA GLU A 263 -6.54 -9.28 15.71
C GLU A 263 -6.67 -8.04 14.83
N LYS A 264 -5.71 -7.12 14.93
CA LYS A 264 -5.70 -5.91 14.11
C LYS A 264 -5.50 -6.23 12.63
N LEU A 265 -4.70 -7.25 12.32
CA LEU A 265 -4.53 -7.72 10.93
C LEU A 265 -5.85 -8.28 10.39
N ARG A 266 -6.55 -9.15 11.15
CA ARG A 266 -7.87 -9.67 10.76
C ARG A 266 -8.90 -8.57 10.60
N ALA A 267 -8.93 -7.60 11.51
CA ALA A 267 -9.81 -6.44 11.40
C ALA A 267 -9.52 -5.61 10.13
N ARG A 268 -8.24 -5.45 9.77
CA ARG A 268 -7.83 -4.78 8.54
C ARG A 268 -8.29 -5.55 7.29
N GLN A 269 -8.10 -6.86 7.26
CA GLN A 269 -8.55 -7.71 6.15
C GLN A 269 -10.06 -7.62 5.94
N LYS A 270 -10.83 -7.74 7.03
CA LYS A 270 -12.28 -7.58 6.99
C LYS A 270 -12.69 -6.19 6.49
N TRP A 271 -12.03 -5.13 7.00
CA TRP A 271 -12.33 -3.77 6.60
C TRP A 271 -12.08 -3.54 5.11
N VAL A 272 -10.97 -4.05 4.55
CA VAL A 272 -10.67 -3.93 3.10
C VAL A 272 -11.72 -4.65 2.27
N ALA A 273 -12.10 -5.88 2.64
CA ALA A 273 -13.14 -6.63 1.96
C ALA A 273 -14.48 -5.87 1.96
N ASP A 274 -14.91 -5.40 3.12
CA ASP A 274 -16.13 -4.61 3.31
C ASP A 274 -16.10 -3.29 2.52
N PHE A 275 -14.93 -2.64 2.45
CA PHE A 275 -14.72 -1.40 1.72
C PHE A 275 -14.87 -1.60 0.21
N ILE A 276 -14.22 -2.63 -0.34
CA ILE A 276 -14.29 -2.92 -1.78
C ILE A 276 -15.70 -3.32 -2.19
N SER A 277 -16.36 -4.21 -1.43
CA SER A 277 -17.76 -4.59 -1.68
C SER A 277 -18.69 -3.38 -1.70
N ALA A 278 -18.63 -2.55 -0.66
CA ALA A 278 -19.47 -1.35 -0.57
C ALA A 278 -19.16 -0.32 -1.66
N ALA A 279 -17.90 -0.25 -2.15
CA ALA A 279 -17.52 0.63 -3.25
C ALA A 279 -18.16 0.19 -4.57
N VAL A 280 -18.18 -1.12 -4.82
CA VAL A 280 -18.86 -1.69 -6.00
C VAL A 280 -20.37 -1.47 -5.90
N GLU A 281 -20.98 -1.75 -4.76
CA GLU A 281 -22.41 -1.60 -4.50
C GLU A 281 -22.90 -0.16 -4.70
N CYS A 282 -22.15 0.84 -4.17
CA CYS A 282 -22.55 2.24 -4.28
C CYS A 282 -22.02 2.94 -5.55
N GLY A 283 -21.24 2.26 -6.38
CA GLY A 283 -20.65 2.80 -7.60
C GLY A 283 -19.72 3.99 -7.35
N GLY A 284 -19.00 4.03 -6.23
CA GLY A 284 -18.14 5.16 -5.88
C GLY A 284 -17.41 4.99 -4.54
N ASN A 285 -16.94 6.10 -3.97
CA ASN A 285 -16.27 6.08 -2.67
C ASN A 285 -17.25 5.68 -1.55
N PRO A 286 -17.09 4.51 -0.91
CA PRO A 286 -18.05 4.03 0.08
C PRO A 286 -18.04 4.86 1.36
N VAL A 287 -16.93 5.52 1.69
CA VAL A 287 -16.87 6.42 2.86
C VAL A 287 -17.72 7.67 2.63
N ALA A 288 -17.86 8.11 1.38
CA ALA A 288 -18.74 9.21 1.03
C ALA A 288 -20.22 8.79 0.94
N ASN A 289 -20.51 7.61 0.40
CA ASN A 289 -21.81 7.24 -0.16
C ASN A 289 -22.52 6.10 0.58
N SER A 290 -21.80 5.27 1.37
CA SER A 290 -22.41 4.14 2.07
C SER A 290 -22.68 4.46 3.56
N PRO A 291 -23.88 4.18 4.07
CA PRO A 291 -24.22 4.37 5.49
C PRO A 291 -23.29 3.60 6.44
N LYS A 292 -22.77 2.45 6.02
CA LYS A 292 -21.83 1.62 6.78
C LYS A 292 -20.58 2.39 7.19
N PHE A 293 -20.14 3.37 6.39
CA PHE A 293 -18.95 4.16 6.64
C PHE A 293 -19.24 5.58 7.15
N ALA A 294 -20.50 5.91 7.50
CA ALA A 294 -20.86 7.23 8.00
C ALA A 294 -20.03 7.69 9.23
N PRO A 295 -19.72 6.84 10.23
CA PRO A 295 -18.86 7.23 11.34
C PRO A 295 -17.44 7.61 10.89
N LEU A 296 -16.88 6.86 9.93
CA LEU A 296 -15.56 7.15 9.37
C LEU A 296 -15.56 8.46 8.57
N LYS A 297 -16.62 8.74 7.80
CA LYS A 297 -16.82 10.02 7.10
C LYS A 297 -16.80 11.19 8.05
N ALA A 298 -17.59 11.11 9.13
CA ALA A 298 -17.68 12.16 10.15
C ALA A 298 -16.33 12.39 10.85
N LYS A 299 -15.63 11.29 11.21
CA LYS A 299 -14.28 11.35 11.80
C LYS A 299 -13.29 12.01 10.85
N ALA A 300 -13.24 11.59 9.57
CA ALA A 300 -12.32 12.14 8.58
C ALA A 300 -12.52 13.66 8.38
N ALA A 301 -13.75 14.10 8.31
CA ALA A 301 -14.08 15.53 8.18
C ALA A 301 -13.66 16.34 9.42
N ARG A 302 -13.99 15.86 10.62
CA ARG A 302 -13.64 16.50 11.88
C ARG A 302 -12.13 16.59 12.05
N ASP A 303 -11.42 15.47 11.92
CA ASP A 303 -9.97 15.40 12.13
C ASP A 303 -9.22 16.29 11.14
N SER A 304 -9.62 16.28 9.87
CA SER A 304 -8.98 17.12 8.84
C SER A 304 -9.23 18.61 9.08
N ARG A 305 -10.43 18.99 9.56
CA ARG A 305 -10.75 20.38 9.92
C ARG A 305 -9.92 20.86 11.12
N LEU A 306 -9.82 20.05 12.17
CA LEU A 306 -9.01 20.37 13.34
C LEU A 306 -7.54 20.54 12.97
N TRP A 307 -6.99 19.64 12.18
CA TRP A 307 -5.63 19.70 11.69
C TRP A 307 -5.34 20.97 10.88
N PHE A 308 -6.20 21.27 9.92
CA PHE A 308 -6.06 22.43 9.08
C PHE A 308 -6.10 23.75 9.90
N LEU A 309 -7.00 23.82 10.88
CA LEU A 309 -7.10 24.99 11.78
C LEU A 309 -5.86 25.12 12.67
N THR A 310 -5.38 24.02 13.23
CA THR A 310 -4.16 23.98 14.05
C THR A 310 -2.95 24.45 13.27
N LEU A 311 -2.75 23.95 12.05
CA LEU A 311 -1.64 24.38 11.18
C LEU A 311 -1.71 25.87 10.84
N ARG A 312 -2.91 26.42 10.57
CA ARG A 312 -3.09 27.86 10.33
C ARG A 312 -2.78 28.70 11.56
N ALA A 313 -3.21 28.26 12.74
CA ALA A 313 -2.91 28.92 14.01
C ALA A 313 -1.40 28.94 14.27
N CYS A 314 -0.72 27.82 14.10
CA CYS A 314 0.71 27.73 14.30
C CYS A 314 1.53 28.54 13.29
N HIS A 315 1.07 28.61 12.02
CA HIS A 315 1.69 29.50 11.05
C HIS A 315 1.59 30.98 11.46
N ARG A 316 0.42 31.39 11.99
CA ARG A 316 0.23 32.76 12.53
C ARG A 316 1.12 33.06 13.74
N LEU A 317 1.42 32.05 14.54
CA LEU A 317 2.24 32.15 15.76
C LEU A 317 3.74 31.95 15.48
N GLY A 318 4.17 31.82 14.22
CA GLY A 318 5.57 31.61 13.83
C GLY A 318 6.15 30.26 14.25
N ILE A 319 5.31 29.28 14.61
CA ILE A 319 5.76 27.96 15.02
C ILE A 319 6.19 27.15 13.79
N GLN A 320 7.44 26.69 13.78
CA GLN A 320 7.98 25.93 12.64
C GLN A 320 7.24 24.60 12.45
N LYS A 321 6.84 24.29 11.19
CA LYS A 321 6.13 23.07 10.80
C LYS A 321 6.79 21.78 11.29
N GLN A 322 8.13 21.74 11.39
CA GLN A 322 8.89 20.59 11.86
C GLN A 322 8.68 20.29 13.37
N ARG A 323 8.47 21.31 14.18
CA ARG A 323 8.18 21.15 15.62
C ARG A 323 6.77 20.61 15.85
N LEU A 324 5.85 21.01 15.02
CA LEU A 324 4.46 20.53 15.02
C LEU A 324 4.38 19.05 14.62
N ALA A 325 5.07 18.64 13.57
CA ALA A 325 5.10 17.24 13.16
C ALA A 325 5.53 16.34 14.33
N LYS A 326 6.59 16.72 15.07
CA LYS A 326 7.06 15.97 16.25
C LYS A 326 6.05 15.93 17.41
N ILE A 327 5.34 17.04 17.68
CA ILE A 327 4.34 17.09 18.76
C ILE A 327 3.12 16.23 18.42
N ILE A 328 2.79 16.14 17.15
CA ILE A 328 1.60 15.44 16.69
C ILE A 328 1.87 13.95 16.50
N ASP A 329 3.08 13.57 16.07
CA ASP A 329 3.53 12.18 16.11
C ASP A 329 3.54 11.65 17.56
N ALA A 330 3.97 12.45 18.53
CA ALA A 330 3.91 12.10 19.95
C ALA A 330 2.48 12.00 20.51
N GLY A 331 1.55 12.85 20.04
CA GLY A 331 0.14 12.85 20.48
C GLY A 331 -0.73 11.76 19.82
N SER A 332 -0.40 11.34 18.61
CA SER A 332 -1.16 10.31 17.89
C SER A 332 -0.87 8.87 18.34
N PHE A 333 0.17 8.66 19.15
CA PHE A 333 0.46 7.37 19.79
C PHE A 333 -0.51 6.99 20.92
N GLN A 334 -1.39 7.90 21.34
CA GLN A 334 -2.41 7.66 22.37
C GLN A 334 -3.85 7.59 21.81
N GLU A 335 -4.08 7.25 20.55
CA GLU A 335 -5.41 6.78 20.18
C GLU A 335 -5.64 5.43 20.88
N LYS A 336 -6.23 5.50 22.07
CA LYS A 336 -6.77 4.35 22.79
C LYS A 336 -7.64 3.55 21.82
N THR A 337 -7.26 2.32 21.60
CA THR A 337 -8.14 1.27 21.10
C THR A 337 -9.34 1.16 22.04
N ASN A 338 -10.45 1.78 21.70
CA ASN A 338 -11.79 1.45 22.14
C ASN A 338 -12.57 0.95 20.93
#